data_1fac7a404aebed914013a8a8770c8fef
#
_entry.id   1fac7a404aebed914013a8a8770c8fef
#
_cell.length_a   1.000
_cell.length_b   1.000
_cell.length_c   1.000
_cell.angle_alpha   90.00
_cell.angle_beta   90.00
_cell.angle_gamma   90.00
#
_symmetry.space_group_name_H-M   'P 1'
#
loop_
_entity.id
_entity.type
_entity.pdbx_description
1 polymer ?
#
loop_
_entity_poly.entity_id
_entity_poly.type
_entity_poly.pdbx_seq_one_letter_code
_entity_poly.pdbx_strand_id
1 'polypeptide(L)'
;MNMRTYTNITYEKNRDIIQLMHILSNPNTSIEIYRNTFYKLGKALGALLDEKKHSRYGNTMLACASEDADWLAQGVLSSISQKNVALAVFWNQRITLDETTKLEYSPIVKSYIEPIEECQTLIVVKSIISSSCVVKTQLTRLVEKMNPLNIYILSPVMYKDAQKNLQKEFPESISNKFEFLTFAIDTSKDAQGSVLPGVGGM
;
A
#
# COMPACT_ATOMS: atom_id res chain seq x y z
N MET A 1 24.59 -1.43 9.37
CA MET A 1 23.46 -0.95 10.18
C MET A 1 22.17 -1.49 9.56
N ASN A 2 21.27 -2.01 10.38
CA ASN A 2 20.01 -2.55 9.86
C ASN A 2 19.13 -1.37 9.42
N MET A 3 18.90 -1.24 8.13
CA MET A 3 18.15 -0.13 7.54
C MET A 3 16.62 -0.35 7.61
N ARG A 4 16.20 -1.50 8.18
CA ARG A 4 14.80 -1.92 8.30
C ARG A 4 14.43 -2.21 9.74
N THR A 5 13.28 -1.69 10.17
CA THR A 5 12.64 -2.01 11.45
C THR A 5 11.28 -2.66 11.18
N TYR A 6 11.00 -3.77 11.83
CA TYR A 6 9.70 -4.43 11.76
C TYR A 6 8.72 -3.83 12.77
N THR A 7 7.48 -3.66 12.36
CA THR A 7 6.41 -3.16 13.22
C THR A 7 5.91 -4.25 14.18
N ASN A 8 5.19 -3.86 15.24
CA ASN A 8 4.67 -4.77 16.27
C ASN A 8 3.59 -5.72 15.70
N ILE A 9 4.04 -6.81 15.13
CA ILE A 9 3.22 -7.96 14.74
C ILE A 9 3.50 -9.05 15.76
N THR A 10 2.49 -9.83 16.15
CA THR A 10 2.65 -10.93 17.10
C THR A 10 3.82 -11.84 16.72
N TYR A 11 4.63 -12.21 17.69
CA TYR A 11 5.93 -12.85 17.51
C TYR A 11 5.96 -14.10 16.60
N GLU A 12 4.87 -14.86 16.58
CA GLU A 12 4.74 -16.05 15.73
C GLU A 12 4.53 -15.69 14.24
N LYS A 13 3.76 -14.64 13.95
CA LYS A 13 3.56 -14.13 12.58
C LYS A 13 4.80 -13.42 12.05
N ASN A 14 5.67 -12.93 12.91
CA ASN A 14 6.86 -12.17 12.54
C ASN A 14 7.89 -12.99 11.76
N ARG A 15 8.10 -14.26 12.07
CA ARG A 15 9.11 -15.09 11.38
C ARG A 15 8.77 -15.28 9.92
N ASP A 16 7.53 -15.62 9.63
CA ASP A 16 7.07 -15.84 8.25
C ASP A 16 7.12 -14.54 7.44
N ILE A 17 6.70 -13.43 8.03
CA ILE A 17 6.78 -12.11 7.38
C ILE A 17 8.23 -11.70 7.11
N ILE A 18 9.12 -11.85 8.08
CA ILE A 18 10.55 -11.57 7.92
C ILE A 18 11.15 -12.39 6.79
N GLN A 19 10.83 -13.68 6.73
CA GLN A 19 11.29 -14.56 5.65
C GLN A 19 10.76 -14.11 4.29
N LEU A 20 9.47 -13.79 4.17
CA LEU A 20 8.88 -13.26 2.95
C LEU A 20 9.56 -11.95 2.52
N MET A 21 9.84 -11.06 3.46
CA MET A 21 10.54 -9.79 3.18
C MET A 21 11.98 -10.01 2.70
N HIS A 22 12.69 -11.02 3.23
CA HIS A 22 14.02 -11.40 2.74
C HIS A 22 13.97 -11.97 1.32
N ILE A 23 12.95 -12.77 1.00
CA ILE A 23 12.74 -13.28 -0.36
C ILE A 23 12.57 -12.12 -1.35
N LEU A 24 11.75 -11.13 -1.03
CA LEU A 24 11.54 -9.96 -1.91
C LEU A 24 12.81 -9.15 -2.14
N SER A 25 13.65 -8.97 -1.11
CA SER A 25 14.88 -8.19 -1.22
C SER A 25 16.05 -8.95 -1.87
N ASN A 26 15.89 -10.22 -2.17
CA ASN A 26 16.94 -11.03 -2.81
C ASN A 26 16.87 -10.89 -4.34
N PRO A 27 17.88 -10.33 -5.01
CA PRO A 27 17.87 -10.12 -6.47
C PRO A 27 17.86 -11.41 -7.28
N ASN A 28 18.18 -12.56 -6.66
CA ASN A 28 18.15 -13.87 -7.31
C ASN A 28 16.80 -14.59 -7.17
N THR A 29 15.80 -13.97 -6.57
CA THR A 29 14.47 -14.56 -6.45
C THR A 29 13.82 -14.69 -7.82
N SER A 30 13.33 -15.90 -8.15
CA SER A 30 12.59 -16.10 -9.40
C SER A 30 11.30 -15.30 -9.43
N ILE A 31 10.84 -14.96 -10.64
CA ILE A 31 9.60 -14.18 -10.85
C ILE A 31 8.40 -14.87 -10.18
N GLU A 32 8.30 -16.19 -10.29
CA GLU A 32 7.20 -16.96 -9.69
C GLU A 32 7.20 -16.86 -8.16
N ILE A 33 8.36 -17.04 -7.53
CA ILE A 33 8.53 -16.93 -6.07
C ILE A 33 8.25 -15.50 -5.62
N TYR A 34 8.72 -14.50 -6.35
CA TYR A 34 8.51 -13.08 -6.08
C TYR A 34 7.00 -12.74 -6.07
N ARG A 35 6.26 -13.13 -7.11
CA ARG A 35 4.82 -12.94 -7.24
C ARG A 35 4.04 -13.63 -6.11
N ASN A 36 4.35 -14.91 -5.85
CA ASN A 36 3.71 -15.65 -4.76
C ASN A 36 4.01 -15.03 -3.38
N THR A 37 5.18 -14.44 -3.22
CA THR A 37 5.56 -13.73 -1.99
C THR A 37 4.69 -12.49 -1.78
N PHE A 38 4.45 -11.68 -2.83
CA PHE A 38 3.52 -10.56 -2.75
C PHE A 38 2.10 -11.01 -2.41
N TYR A 39 1.61 -12.08 -3.02
CA TYR A 39 0.31 -12.64 -2.70
C TYR A 39 0.21 -13.04 -1.21
N LYS A 40 1.22 -13.72 -0.68
CA LYS A 40 1.27 -14.12 0.75
C LYS A 40 1.32 -12.90 1.68
N LEU A 41 2.10 -11.89 1.34
CA LEU A 41 2.14 -10.63 2.11
C LEU A 41 0.79 -9.89 2.05
N GLY A 42 0.12 -9.91 0.91
CA GLY A 42 -1.24 -9.40 0.77
C GLY A 42 -2.21 -10.12 1.69
N LYS A 43 -2.17 -11.45 1.73
CA LYS A 43 -2.98 -12.24 2.68
C LYS A 43 -2.71 -11.86 4.13
N ALA A 44 -1.46 -11.70 4.49
CA ALA A 44 -1.10 -11.31 5.85
C ALA A 44 -1.58 -9.90 6.21
N LEU A 45 -1.52 -8.92 5.26
CA LEU A 45 -2.07 -7.57 5.44
C LEU A 45 -3.59 -7.59 5.62
N GLY A 46 -4.30 -8.37 4.80
CA GLY A 46 -5.75 -8.51 4.93
C GLY A 46 -6.17 -9.15 6.24
N ALA A 47 -5.47 -10.20 6.69
CA ALA A 47 -5.70 -10.80 7.99
C ALA A 47 -5.43 -9.83 9.14
N LEU A 48 -4.36 -9.03 9.05
CA LEU A 48 -4.05 -8.00 10.04
C LEU A 48 -5.13 -6.91 10.08
N LEU A 49 -5.67 -6.54 8.92
CA LEU A 49 -6.77 -5.59 8.84
C LEU A 49 -8.02 -6.13 9.55
N ASP A 50 -8.39 -7.39 9.32
CA ASP A 50 -9.54 -8.02 9.96
C ASP A 50 -9.38 -8.13 11.48
N GLU A 51 -8.19 -8.45 11.98
CA GLU A 51 -7.90 -8.50 13.41
C GLU A 51 -8.07 -7.15 14.10
N LYS A 52 -7.70 -6.07 13.43
CA LYS A 52 -7.85 -4.70 13.97
C LYS A 52 -9.30 -4.22 13.95
N LYS A 53 -10.08 -4.70 13.02
CA LYS A 53 -11.43 -4.22 12.79
C LYS A 53 -12.47 -5.13 13.45
N HIS A 54 -12.88 -4.78 14.65
CA HIS A 54 -13.93 -5.50 15.39
C HIS A 54 -15.36 -5.23 14.87
N SER A 55 -15.53 -4.42 13.82
CA SER A 55 -16.84 -4.04 13.27
C SER A 55 -16.89 -4.18 11.76
N ARG A 56 -18.11 -4.26 11.21
CA ARG A 56 -18.37 -4.43 9.78
C ARG A 56 -17.71 -3.32 8.94
N TYR A 57 -17.09 -3.69 7.83
CA TYR A 57 -16.49 -2.77 6.88
C TYR A 57 -17.50 -1.83 6.20
N GLY A 58 -18.78 -2.19 6.20
CA GLY A 58 -19.77 -1.54 5.34
C GLY A 58 -19.44 -1.72 3.86
N ASN A 59 -19.96 -0.86 3.00
CA ASN A 59 -19.62 -0.86 1.58
C ASN A 59 -18.13 -0.48 1.42
N THR A 60 -17.35 -1.37 0.86
CA THR A 60 -15.90 -1.28 0.85
C THR A 60 -15.38 -1.20 -0.57
N MET A 61 -14.42 -0.31 -0.81
CA MET A 61 -13.63 -0.26 -2.03
C MET A 61 -12.18 -0.55 -1.72
N LEU A 62 -11.56 -1.43 -2.52
CA LEU A 62 -10.12 -1.63 -2.53
C LEU A 62 -9.52 -0.94 -3.76
N ALA A 63 -8.56 -0.06 -3.52
CA ALA A 63 -7.86 0.70 -4.54
C ALA A 63 -6.39 0.30 -4.60
N CYS A 64 -5.84 0.16 -5.80
CA CYS A 64 -4.42 -0.13 -6.01
C CYS A 64 -3.92 0.42 -7.33
N ALA A 65 -2.61 0.49 -7.49
CA ALA A 65 -1.99 0.68 -8.79
C ALA A 65 -2.03 -0.64 -9.58
N SER A 66 -1.96 -0.55 -10.91
CA SER A 66 -2.03 -1.72 -11.79
C SER A 66 -0.96 -2.77 -11.50
N GLU A 67 0.24 -2.33 -11.12
CA GLU A 67 1.35 -3.21 -10.76
C GLU A 67 1.11 -4.02 -9.46
N ASP A 68 0.22 -3.53 -8.60
CA ASP A 68 -0.11 -4.18 -7.31
C ASP A 68 -1.36 -5.05 -7.38
N ALA A 69 -2.12 -5.00 -8.50
CA ALA A 69 -3.44 -5.61 -8.61
C ALA A 69 -3.42 -7.14 -8.59
N ASP A 70 -2.53 -7.74 -9.39
CA ASP A 70 -2.55 -9.20 -9.67
C ASP A 70 -2.13 -10.07 -8.47
N TRP A 71 -1.28 -9.55 -7.59
CA TRP A 71 -0.69 -10.37 -6.51
C TRP A 71 -0.99 -9.82 -5.13
N LEU A 72 -0.55 -8.60 -4.84
CA LEU A 72 -0.68 -8.03 -3.50
C LEU A 72 -2.15 -7.75 -3.15
N ALA A 73 -2.87 -7.05 -4.03
CA ALA A 73 -4.28 -6.73 -3.82
C ALA A 73 -5.15 -7.98 -3.79
N GLN A 74 -4.90 -8.95 -4.68
CA GLN A 74 -5.58 -10.25 -4.66
C GLN A 74 -5.33 -11.02 -3.36
N GLY A 75 -4.11 -10.95 -2.83
CA GLY A 75 -3.79 -11.50 -1.52
C GLY A 75 -4.67 -10.89 -0.41
N VAL A 76 -4.78 -9.56 -0.37
CA VAL A 76 -5.64 -8.84 0.58
C VAL A 76 -7.09 -9.29 0.43
N LEU A 77 -7.64 -9.25 -0.79
CA LEU A 77 -9.02 -9.64 -1.08
C LEU A 77 -9.34 -11.08 -0.67
N SER A 78 -8.36 -11.99 -0.79
CA SER A 78 -8.56 -13.41 -0.45
C SER A 78 -8.63 -13.68 1.05
N SER A 79 -8.22 -12.73 1.89
CA SER A 79 -8.10 -12.93 3.35
C SER A 79 -8.98 -12.02 4.19
N ILE A 80 -9.51 -10.93 3.65
CA ILE A 80 -10.48 -10.10 4.36
C ILE A 80 -11.84 -10.79 4.42
N SER A 81 -12.54 -10.61 5.53
CA SER A 81 -13.86 -11.22 5.77
C SER A 81 -14.98 -10.59 4.92
N GLN A 82 -14.79 -9.36 4.45
CA GLN A 82 -15.72 -8.66 3.58
C GLN A 82 -15.75 -9.30 2.19
N LYS A 83 -16.92 -9.77 1.75
CA LYS A 83 -17.06 -10.47 0.46
C LYS A 83 -17.38 -9.57 -0.72
N ASN A 84 -18.13 -8.49 -0.48
CA ASN A 84 -18.52 -7.55 -1.53
C ASN A 84 -17.63 -6.32 -1.48
N VAL A 85 -16.46 -6.42 -2.11
CA VAL A 85 -15.49 -5.32 -2.20
C VAL A 85 -15.41 -4.86 -3.65
N ALA A 86 -15.76 -3.61 -3.89
CA ALA A 86 -15.58 -2.98 -5.20
C ALA A 86 -14.09 -2.68 -5.44
N LEU A 87 -13.65 -2.76 -6.68
CA LEU A 87 -12.27 -2.52 -7.07
C LEU A 87 -12.08 -1.16 -7.75
N ALA A 88 -10.95 -0.51 -7.44
CA ALA A 88 -10.43 0.61 -8.20
C ALA A 88 -8.97 0.34 -8.57
N VAL A 89 -8.69 0.25 -9.86
CA VAL A 89 -7.33 0.02 -10.37
C VAL A 89 -6.88 1.23 -11.18
N PHE A 90 -5.69 1.74 -10.87
CA PHE A 90 -5.14 2.94 -11.45
C PHE A 90 -3.83 2.66 -12.19
N TRP A 91 -3.70 3.18 -13.39
CA TRP A 91 -2.45 3.27 -14.13
C TRP A 91 -1.85 4.64 -13.90
N ASN A 92 -0.76 4.68 -13.16
CA ASN A 92 -0.02 5.90 -12.87
C ASN A 92 1.22 5.98 -13.75
N GLN A 93 1.53 7.16 -14.23
CA GLN A 93 2.80 7.43 -14.90
C GLN A 93 3.64 8.36 -14.03
N ARG A 94 4.84 7.91 -13.64
CA ARG A 94 5.75 8.78 -12.90
C ARG A 94 6.42 9.76 -13.86
N ILE A 95 6.36 11.04 -13.54
CA ILE A 95 6.96 12.13 -14.30
C ILE A 95 7.84 12.91 -13.34
N THR A 96 9.12 13.12 -13.70
CA THR A 96 10.00 14.04 -13.01
C THR A 96 9.84 15.41 -13.66
N LEU A 97 9.36 16.38 -12.90
CA LEU A 97 9.13 17.75 -13.38
C LEU A 97 10.42 18.59 -13.35
N ASP A 98 11.31 18.29 -12.40
CA ASP A 98 12.59 18.97 -12.24
C ASP A 98 13.62 17.98 -11.70
N GLU A 99 14.66 17.74 -12.49
CA GLU A 99 15.75 16.84 -12.13
C GLU A 99 16.60 17.37 -10.96
N THR A 100 16.67 18.69 -10.82
CA THR A 100 17.49 19.35 -9.79
C THR A 100 16.85 19.20 -8.41
N THR A 101 15.55 19.44 -8.32
CA THR A 101 14.76 19.32 -7.08
C THR A 101 14.18 17.94 -6.87
N LYS A 102 14.30 17.04 -7.88
CA LYS A 102 13.65 15.71 -7.90
C LYS A 102 12.15 15.78 -7.64
N LEU A 103 11.51 16.84 -8.12
CA LEU A 103 10.07 17.02 -7.99
C LEU A 103 9.37 16.00 -8.87
N GLU A 104 8.73 15.02 -8.23
CA GLU A 104 8.00 13.95 -8.89
C GLU A 104 6.50 14.20 -8.84
N TYR A 105 5.83 13.87 -9.94
CA TYR A 105 4.39 13.85 -10.06
C TYR A 105 3.96 12.50 -10.66
N SER A 106 2.83 11.96 -10.22
CA SER A 106 2.36 10.63 -10.64
C SER A 106 0.90 10.67 -11.06
N PRO A 107 0.58 11.28 -12.22
CA PRO A 107 -0.79 11.38 -12.71
C PRO A 107 -1.38 10.01 -13.00
N ILE A 108 -2.70 9.92 -12.84
CA ILE A 108 -3.49 8.78 -13.28
C ILE A 108 -3.76 8.95 -14.79
N VAL A 109 -3.19 8.06 -15.60
CA VAL A 109 -3.39 8.08 -17.07
C VAL A 109 -4.59 7.22 -17.49
N LYS A 110 -4.94 6.22 -16.69
CA LYS A 110 -6.11 5.35 -16.89
C LYS A 110 -6.62 4.86 -15.54
N SER A 111 -7.93 4.62 -15.44
CA SER A 111 -8.53 4.02 -14.25
C SER A 111 -9.65 3.07 -14.63
N TYR A 112 -9.79 2.01 -13.83
CA TYR A 112 -10.95 1.15 -13.76
C TYR A 112 -11.52 1.30 -12.35
N ILE A 113 -12.79 1.67 -12.23
CA ILE A 113 -13.44 1.88 -10.92
C ILE A 113 -14.82 1.23 -11.00
N GLU A 114 -15.04 0.21 -10.20
CA GLU A 114 -16.33 -0.44 -10.06
C GLU A 114 -17.34 0.49 -9.37
N PRO A 115 -18.61 0.41 -9.75
CA PRO A 115 -19.65 1.18 -9.09
C PRO A 115 -19.81 0.73 -7.64
N ILE A 116 -19.99 1.69 -6.74
CA ILE A 116 -20.25 1.47 -5.33
C ILE A 116 -21.18 2.55 -4.82
N GLU A 117 -22.21 2.16 -4.09
CA GLU A 117 -23.08 3.08 -3.36
C GLU A 117 -22.52 3.30 -1.95
N GLU A 118 -22.43 4.56 -1.52
CA GLU A 118 -22.03 4.96 -0.15
C GLU A 118 -20.78 4.20 0.37
N CYS A 119 -19.65 4.40 -0.24
CA CYS A 119 -18.39 3.79 0.20
C CYS A 119 -18.05 4.22 1.64
N GLN A 120 -18.17 3.30 2.58
CA GLN A 120 -17.88 3.55 4.00
C GLN A 120 -16.41 3.28 4.34
N THR A 121 -15.80 2.33 3.67
CA THR A 121 -14.41 1.94 3.90
C THR A 121 -13.63 1.95 2.59
N LEU A 122 -12.53 2.69 2.58
CA LEU A 122 -11.56 2.70 1.48
C LEU A 122 -10.29 1.99 1.95
N ILE A 123 -9.87 0.98 1.21
CA ILE A 123 -8.61 0.26 1.42
C ILE A 123 -7.69 0.61 0.25
N VAL A 124 -6.54 1.21 0.52
CA VAL A 124 -5.51 1.48 -0.49
C VAL A 124 -4.36 0.52 -0.30
N VAL A 125 -4.02 -0.21 -1.36
CA VAL A 125 -2.95 -1.23 -1.33
C VAL A 125 -1.79 -0.79 -2.22
N LYS A 126 -0.57 -0.78 -1.67
CA LYS A 126 0.65 -0.46 -2.40
C LYS A 126 1.81 -1.34 -1.95
N SER A 127 2.58 -1.87 -2.88
CA SER A 127 3.74 -2.73 -2.60
C SER A 127 4.80 -2.05 -1.75
N ILE A 128 5.04 -0.77 -2.00
CA ILE A 128 5.95 0.07 -1.23
C ILE A 128 5.49 1.53 -1.27
N ILE A 129 5.55 2.20 -0.13
CA ILE A 129 5.29 3.63 -0.05
C ILE A 129 6.62 4.35 0.25
N SER A 130 7.27 4.83 -0.82
CA SER A 130 8.55 5.57 -0.75
C SER A 130 8.36 7.08 -0.70
N SER A 131 7.42 7.58 -1.52
CA SER A 131 6.89 8.93 -1.54
C SER A 131 5.37 8.85 -1.50
N SER A 132 4.71 9.95 -1.17
CA SER A 132 3.24 9.99 -1.12
C SER A 132 2.58 10.06 -2.50
N CYS A 133 3.32 10.31 -3.58
CA CYS A 133 2.78 10.72 -4.88
C CYS A 133 1.69 9.81 -5.46
N VAL A 134 1.93 8.50 -5.57
CA VAL A 134 0.96 7.56 -6.15
C VAL A 134 -0.27 7.42 -5.26
N VAL A 135 -0.06 7.18 -3.96
CA VAL A 135 -1.14 7.01 -2.99
C VAL A 135 -1.95 8.30 -2.86
N LYS A 136 -1.28 9.47 -2.87
CA LYS A 136 -1.94 10.78 -2.87
C LYS A 136 -2.90 10.94 -4.06
N THR A 137 -2.44 10.67 -5.29
CA THR A 137 -3.28 10.81 -6.49
C THR A 137 -4.48 9.88 -6.47
N GLN A 138 -4.30 8.64 -6.02
CA GLN A 138 -5.41 7.68 -5.88
C GLN A 138 -6.41 8.11 -4.81
N LEU A 139 -5.92 8.50 -3.63
CA LEU A 139 -6.77 8.99 -2.54
C LEU A 139 -7.54 10.25 -2.94
N THR A 140 -6.88 11.24 -3.54
CA THR A 140 -7.54 12.47 -4.00
C THR A 140 -8.70 12.13 -4.94
N ARG A 141 -8.46 11.24 -5.92
CA ARG A 141 -9.49 10.84 -6.90
C ARG A 141 -10.71 10.17 -6.27
N LEU A 142 -10.50 9.38 -5.20
CA LEU A 142 -11.55 8.59 -4.56
C LEU A 142 -12.26 9.34 -3.44
N VAL A 143 -11.51 10.05 -2.60
CA VAL A 143 -12.07 10.76 -1.43
C VAL A 143 -13.04 11.86 -1.84
N GLU A 144 -12.72 12.62 -2.90
CA GLU A 144 -13.62 13.66 -3.43
C GLU A 144 -14.99 13.11 -3.85
N LYS A 145 -15.01 11.86 -4.36
CA LYS A 145 -16.25 11.24 -4.86
C LYS A 145 -17.03 10.47 -3.80
N MET A 146 -16.34 9.85 -2.86
CA MET A 146 -16.90 8.81 -2.00
C MET A 146 -17.02 9.21 -0.54
N ASN A 147 -16.22 10.18 -0.06
CA ASN A 147 -16.18 10.63 1.33
C ASN A 147 -16.21 9.47 2.37
N PRO A 148 -15.32 8.48 2.30
CA PRO A 148 -15.34 7.30 3.17
C PRO A 148 -15.20 7.69 4.65
N LEU A 149 -15.76 6.86 5.53
CA LEU A 149 -15.62 7.03 6.99
C LEU A 149 -14.25 6.57 7.49
N ASN A 150 -13.73 5.49 6.90
CA ASN A 150 -12.45 4.89 7.26
C ASN A 150 -11.57 4.74 6.04
N ILE A 151 -10.28 5.00 6.18
CA ILE A 151 -9.29 4.88 5.09
C ILE A 151 -8.10 4.08 5.62
N TYR A 152 -7.95 2.84 5.12
CA TYR A 152 -6.85 1.96 5.44
C TYR A 152 -5.80 2.00 4.34
N ILE A 153 -4.54 2.21 4.71
CA ILE A 153 -3.41 2.27 3.78
C ILE A 153 -2.48 1.11 4.09
N LEU A 154 -2.51 0.10 3.23
CA LEU A 154 -1.82 -1.16 3.40
C LEU A 154 -0.58 -1.24 2.52
N SER A 155 0.56 -1.51 3.13
CA SER A 155 1.81 -1.71 2.37
C SER A 155 2.76 -2.63 3.13
N PRO A 156 3.40 -3.62 2.51
CA PRO A 156 4.43 -4.41 3.17
C PRO A 156 5.57 -3.56 3.72
N VAL A 157 5.97 -2.50 3.00
CA VAL A 157 7.07 -1.62 3.35
C VAL A 157 6.68 -0.16 3.20
N MET A 158 7.05 0.65 4.18
CA MET A 158 6.97 2.11 4.11
C MET A 158 8.34 2.73 4.40
N TYR A 159 8.64 3.83 3.71
CA TYR A 159 9.75 4.68 4.09
C TYR A 159 9.39 5.46 5.37
N LYS A 160 10.36 5.70 6.24
CA LYS A 160 10.17 6.28 7.59
C LYS A 160 9.30 7.55 7.64
N ASP A 161 9.36 8.40 6.61
CA ASP A 161 8.64 9.65 6.56
C ASP A 161 7.34 9.58 5.73
N ALA A 162 7.06 8.42 5.09
CA ALA A 162 5.97 8.28 4.12
C ALA A 162 4.60 8.56 4.74
N GLN A 163 4.33 8.04 5.93
CA GLN A 163 3.07 8.27 6.65
C GLN A 163 2.87 9.75 6.94
N LYS A 164 3.86 10.40 7.58
CA LYS A 164 3.80 11.82 7.94
C LYS A 164 3.65 12.71 6.70
N ASN A 165 4.36 12.39 5.63
CA ASN A 165 4.27 13.14 4.37
C ASN A 165 2.90 13.02 3.74
N LEU A 166 2.33 11.79 3.68
CA LEU A 166 1.00 11.59 3.14
C LEU A 166 -0.09 12.31 3.96
N GLN A 167 -0.01 12.26 5.28
CA GLN A 167 -0.96 12.97 6.15
C GLN A 167 -0.97 14.47 5.92
N LYS A 168 0.19 15.09 5.69
CA LYS A 168 0.31 16.54 5.42
C LYS A 168 -0.28 16.97 4.08
N GLU A 169 -0.47 16.04 3.14
CA GLU A 169 -1.03 16.34 1.82
C GLU A 169 -2.56 16.48 1.82
N PHE A 170 -3.22 16.16 2.95
CA PHE A 170 -4.67 16.20 3.08
C PHE A 170 -5.11 17.07 4.27
N PRO A 171 -6.29 17.71 4.19
CA PRO A 171 -6.90 18.37 5.35
C PRO A 171 -7.08 17.38 6.51
N GLU A 172 -7.06 17.88 7.74
CA GLU A 172 -7.24 17.09 8.95
C GLU A 172 -8.53 16.24 8.95
N SER A 173 -9.62 16.76 8.38
CA SER A 173 -10.89 16.04 8.24
C SER A 173 -10.77 14.74 7.41
N ILE A 174 -9.74 14.63 6.59
CA ILE A 174 -9.44 13.44 5.77
C ILE A 174 -8.28 12.65 6.40
N SER A 175 -7.16 13.31 6.71
CA SER A 175 -5.97 12.63 7.22
C SER A 175 -6.19 11.97 8.57
N ASN A 176 -7.12 12.46 9.41
CA ASN A 176 -7.52 11.82 10.66
C ASN A 176 -8.27 10.48 10.47
N LYS A 177 -8.72 10.19 9.24
CA LYS A 177 -9.35 8.90 8.89
C LYS A 177 -8.30 7.85 8.46
N PHE A 178 -7.03 8.23 8.31
CA PHE A 178 -5.99 7.33 7.83
C PHE A 178 -5.52 6.38 8.92
N GLU A 179 -5.61 5.09 8.63
CA GLU A 179 -4.92 4.03 9.35
C GLU A 179 -3.89 3.34 8.46
N PHE A 180 -2.65 3.26 8.93
CA PHE A 180 -1.55 2.66 8.20
C PHE A 180 -1.24 1.27 8.74
N LEU A 181 -1.23 0.28 7.85
CA LEU A 181 -0.84 -1.09 8.16
C LEU A 181 0.39 -1.45 7.33
N THR A 182 1.49 -1.67 8.03
CA THR A 182 2.77 -2.04 7.39
C THR A 182 3.54 -3.02 8.25
N PHE A 183 4.33 -3.87 7.60
CA PHE A 183 5.18 -4.83 8.28
C PHE A 183 6.56 -4.27 8.60
N ALA A 184 7.07 -3.39 7.71
CA ALA A 184 8.42 -2.87 7.84
C ALA A 184 8.52 -1.38 7.51
N ILE A 185 9.38 -0.70 8.26
CA ILE A 185 9.80 0.67 8.02
C ILE A 185 11.26 0.65 7.59
N ASP A 186 11.53 1.16 6.40
CA ASP A 186 12.88 1.33 5.86
C ASP A 186 13.34 2.79 5.99
N THR A 187 14.61 3.00 6.30
CA THR A 187 15.14 4.32 6.66
C THR A 187 16.10 4.92 5.64
N SER A 188 16.49 4.15 4.63
CA SER A 188 17.50 4.54 3.63
C SER A 188 16.92 4.55 2.22
N LYS A 189 17.53 5.36 1.36
CA LYS A 189 17.29 5.40 -0.09
C LYS A 189 18.62 5.37 -0.83
N ASP A 190 18.61 4.81 -2.04
CA ASP A 190 19.74 4.90 -2.96
C ASP A 190 19.84 6.28 -3.64
N ALA A 191 20.82 6.44 -4.53
CA ALA A 191 21.03 7.68 -5.28
C ALA A 191 19.87 8.01 -6.24
N GLN A 192 19.10 7.00 -6.64
CA GLN A 192 17.93 7.11 -7.52
C GLN A 192 16.63 7.38 -6.72
N GLY A 193 16.69 7.37 -5.37
CA GLY A 193 15.54 7.60 -4.50
C GLY A 193 14.73 6.34 -4.18
N SER A 194 15.19 5.16 -4.60
CA SER A 194 14.57 3.88 -4.26
C SER A 194 14.84 3.52 -2.81
N VAL A 195 13.83 3.04 -2.11
CA VAL A 195 13.92 2.67 -0.69
C VAL A 195 14.74 1.39 -0.54
N LEU A 196 15.66 1.38 0.43
CA LEU A 196 16.51 0.26 0.75
C LEU A 196 16.26 -0.28 2.16
N PRO A 197 16.17 -1.61 2.31
CA PRO A 197 16.23 -2.68 1.31
C PRO A 197 14.99 -2.79 0.41
N GLY A 198 13.90 -2.11 0.70
CA GLY A 198 12.70 -2.06 -0.13
C GLY A 198 12.00 -3.41 -0.30
N VAL A 199 11.38 -3.59 -1.46
CA VAL A 199 10.69 -4.84 -1.86
C VAL A 199 11.38 -5.53 -3.03
N GLY A 200 12.63 -5.18 -3.32
CA GLY A 200 13.28 -5.57 -4.56
C GLY A 200 12.69 -4.82 -5.75
N GLY A 201 13.24 -5.07 -6.92
CA GLY A 201 12.75 -4.54 -8.18
C GLY A 201 12.90 -5.60 -9.25
N MET A 202 11.90 -5.74 -10.13
CA MET A 202 12.06 -6.41 -11.43
C MET A 202 12.36 -5.36 -12.48
#